data_96c59196facabfdefae2ffae07f68ca5
#
_entry.id   96c59196facabfdefae2ffae07f68ca5
#
_cell.length_a   1.000
_cell.length_b   1.000
_cell.length_c   1.000
_cell.angle_alpha   90.00
_cell.angle_beta   90.00
_cell.angle_gamma   90.00
#
_symmetry.space_group_name_H-M   'P 1'
#
loop_
_entity.id
_entity.type
_entity.pdbx_description
1 polymer ?
#
loop_
_entity_poly.entity_id
_entity_poly.type
_entity_poly.pdbx_seq_one_letter_code
_entity_poly.pdbx_strand_id
1 'polypeptide(L)'
;TFGVDRYLTTPDMKSIRDAVWNVPCDAIFLLVNTDTYGGGGMYNFYAMGTADNERTQHVFVHEFGHSFAGLADEYFSSEVAYQDFYNLKCEPWEPNITTLVDFDSKWKDLLPAQTPVPTPLDDAHKDKPGVFEGGGYIPKGIYRPMDHCMMRDYAPFCPACSRTILRMIDFLSDRDY
;
A
#
# COMPACT_ATOMS: atom_id res chain seq x y z
N THR A 1 -14.78 3.82 -11.18
CA THR A 1 -15.45 4.30 -9.98
C THR A 1 -14.69 5.51 -9.44
N PHE A 2 -15.29 6.38 -8.67
CA PHE A 2 -14.74 7.70 -8.29
C PHE A 2 -14.33 8.59 -9.49
N GLY A 3 -14.90 8.35 -10.68
CA GLY A 3 -14.56 9.08 -11.91
C GLY A 3 -13.23 8.67 -12.55
N VAL A 4 -12.60 7.60 -12.08
CA VAL A 4 -11.37 7.03 -12.63
C VAL A 4 -11.58 5.58 -12.97
N ASP A 5 -11.45 5.22 -14.24
CA ASP A 5 -11.82 3.89 -14.76
C ASP A 5 -11.02 2.74 -14.14
N ARG A 6 -9.77 2.98 -13.76
CA ARG A 6 -8.89 1.98 -13.15
C ARG A 6 -9.25 1.60 -11.70
N TYR A 7 -10.02 2.44 -10.97
CA TYR A 7 -10.44 2.11 -9.61
C TYR A 7 -11.70 1.26 -9.61
N LEU A 8 -11.56 0.03 -9.14
CA LEU A 8 -12.67 -0.89 -8.98
C LEU A 8 -13.20 -0.85 -7.55
N THR A 9 -14.48 -0.65 -7.42
CA THR A 9 -15.20 -0.80 -6.15
C THR A 9 -16.64 -1.25 -6.43
N THR A 10 -17.32 -1.75 -5.42
CA THR A 10 -18.73 -2.08 -5.49
C THR A 10 -19.50 -1.41 -4.35
N PRO A 11 -20.67 -0.85 -4.59
CA PRO A 11 -21.58 -0.38 -3.54
C PRO A 11 -22.32 -1.52 -2.84
N ASP A 12 -22.29 -2.75 -3.39
CA ASP A 12 -23.04 -3.89 -2.88
C ASP A 12 -22.27 -4.62 -1.76
N MET A 13 -22.07 -3.93 -0.66
CA MET A 13 -21.42 -4.46 0.55
C MET A 13 -22.17 -5.62 1.16
N LYS A 14 -23.52 -5.66 0.95
CA LYS A 14 -24.35 -6.72 1.48
C LYS A 14 -24.04 -8.06 0.82
N SER A 15 -23.98 -8.11 -0.51
CA SER A 15 -23.67 -9.35 -1.22
C SER A 15 -22.29 -9.91 -0.87
N ILE A 16 -21.28 -9.05 -0.67
CA ILE A 16 -19.95 -9.49 -0.21
C ILE A 16 -20.08 -10.17 1.16
N ARG A 17 -20.73 -9.53 2.12
CA ARG A 17 -20.89 -10.07 3.48
C ARG A 17 -21.72 -11.34 3.50
N ASP A 18 -22.80 -11.38 2.73
CA ASP A 18 -23.65 -12.59 2.61
C ASP A 18 -22.88 -13.77 2.03
N ALA A 19 -21.95 -13.52 1.09
CA ALA A 19 -21.14 -14.59 0.48
C ALA A 19 -20.13 -15.21 1.46
N VAL A 20 -19.63 -14.45 2.43
CA VAL A 20 -18.56 -14.90 3.35
C VAL A 20 -19.05 -15.08 4.81
N TRP A 21 -20.31 -14.80 5.11
CA TRP A 21 -20.82 -14.70 6.49
C TRP A 21 -20.60 -15.95 7.33
N ASN A 22 -20.57 -17.13 6.72
CA ASN A 22 -20.40 -18.44 7.39
C ASN A 22 -19.05 -19.09 7.09
N VAL A 23 -18.13 -18.34 6.48
CA VAL A 23 -16.78 -18.81 6.14
C VAL A 23 -15.76 -18.01 6.95
N PRO A 24 -15.03 -18.60 7.90
CA PRO A 24 -13.91 -17.91 8.54
C PRO A 24 -12.87 -17.50 7.49
N CYS A 25 -12.59 -16.20 7.40
CA CYS A 25 -11.61 -15.67 6.45
C CYS A 25 -11.00 -14.38 6.98
N ASP A 26 -9.70 -14.20 6.76
CA ASP A 26 -8.95 -13.01 7.14
C ASP A 26 -8.76 -12.03 5.96
N ALA A 27 -9.05 -12.47 4.74
CA ALA A 27 -8.98 -11.66 3.54
C ALA A 27 -10.05 -12.08 2.53
N ILE A 28 -10.58 -11.10 1.80
CA ILE A 28 -11.57 -11.31 0.74
C ILE A 28 -10.99 -10.76 -0.56
N PHE A 29 -10.99 -11.58 -1.61
CA PHE A 29 -10.66 -11.16 -2.97
C PHE A 29 -11.87 -11.23 -3.88
N LEU A 30 -12.18 -10.13 -4.56
CA LEU A 30 -13.21 -10.05 -5.57
C LEU A 30 -12.57 -10.09 -6.96
N LEU A 31 -12.77 -11.19 -7.67
CA LEU A 31 -12.25 -11.37 -9.02
C LEU A 31 -13.31 -10.99 -10.04
N VAL A 32 -13.10 -9.88 -10.72
CA VAL A 32 -14.04 -9.38 -11.74
C VAL A 32 -13.71 -10.02 -13.09
N ASN A 33 -14.68 -10.68 -13.70
CA ASN A 33 -14.53 -11.37 -14.99
C ASN A 33 -14.52 -10.37 -16.15
N THR A 34 -13.38 -9.72 -16.36
CA THR A 34 -13.11 -8.79 -17.46
C THR A 34 -11.61 -8.68 -17.72
N ASP A 35 -11.23 -8.28 -18.93
CA ASP A 35 -9.86 -7.99 -19.35
C ASP A 35 -9.46 -6.51 -19.15
N THR A 36 -10.41 -5.68 -18.76
CA THR A 36 -10.16 -4.25 -18.51
C THR A 36 -9.27 -4.07 -17.29
N TYR A 37 -8.16 -3.36 -17.44
CA TYR A 37 -7.25 -3.06 -16.31
C TYR A 37 -7.97 -2.33 -15.18
N GLY A 38 -7.81 -2.82 -13.94
CA GLY A 38 -8.34 -2.15 -12.78
C GLY A 38 -8.16 -2.95 -11.49
N GLY A 39 -8.14 -2.24 -10.38
CA GLY A 39 -8.04 -2.79 -9.03
C GLY A 39 -8.61 -1.84 -7.97
N GLY A 40 -8.68 -2.32 -6.74
CA GLY A 40 -9.06 -1.54 -5.57
C GLY A 40 -8.91 -2.36 -4.30
N GLY A 41 -8.25 -1.80 -3.28
CA GLY A 41 -8.08 -2.41 -1.97
C GLY A 41 -8.73 -1.57 -0.88
N MET A 42 -9.66 -2.17 -0.13
CA MET A 42 -10.32 -1.53 1.01
C MET A 42 -9.78 -2.13 2.30
N TYR A 43 -9.05 -1.33 3.07
CA TYR A 43 -8.43 -1.79 4.31
C TYR A 43 -9.42 -2.48 5.23
N ASN A 44 -9.01 -3.62 5.76
CA ASN A 44 -9.81 -4.48 6.64
C ASN A 44 -11.16 -4.90 6.04
N PHE A 45 -11.24 -5.01 4.70
CA PHE A 45 -12.46 -5.48 4.05
C PHE A 45 -12.19 -6.37 2.84
N TYR A 46 -11.85 -5.83 1.66
CA TYR A 46 -11.58 -6.64 0.47
C TYR A 46 -10.53 -6.03 -0.45
N ALA A 47 -9.90 -6.89 -1.26
CA ALA A 47 -9.20 -6.50 -2.48
C ALA A 47 -10.05 -6.90 -3.70
N MET A 48 -9.98 -6.11 -4.77
CA MET A 48 -10.67 -6.35 -6.04
C MET A 48 -9.69 -6.19 -7.20
N GLY A 49 -9.82 -7.03 -8.20
CA GLY A 49 -9.04 -6.93 -9.44
C GLY A 49 -9.72 -7.69 -10.57
N THR A 50 -9.23 -7.52 -11.78
CA THR A 50 -9.78 -8.16 -12.99
C THR A 50 -9.09 -9.48 -13.29
N ALA A 51 -9.80 -10.44 -13.91
CA ALA A 51 -9.32 -11.81 -14.11
C ALA A 51 -8.35 -11.95 -15.29
N ASP A 52 -8.65 -11.31 -16.42
CA ASP A 52 -8.05 -11.63 -17.71
C ASP A 52 -7.08 -10.52 -18.22
N ASN A 53 -6.62 -9.63 -17.37
CA ASN A 53 -5.62 -8.63 -17.71
C ASN A 53 -4.21 -9.17 -17.50
N GLU A 54 -3.26 -8.80 -18.37
CA GLU A 54 -1.84 -9.20 -18.25
C GLU A 54 -1.19 -8.80 -16.91
N ARG A 55 -1.73 -7.77 -16.24
CA ARG A 55 -1.24 -7.24 -14.97
C ARG A 55 -2.00 -7.76 -13.74
N THR A 56 -2.94 -8.68 -13.94
CA THR A 56 -3.80 -9.20 -12.87
C THR A 56 -3.02 -9.65 -11.63
N GLN A 57 -1.97 -10.43 -11.80
CA GLN A 57 -1.18 -10.94 -10.67
C GLN A 57 -0.54 -9.81 -9.86
N HIS A 58 0.01 -8.81 -10.54
CA HIS A 58 0.61 -7.65 -9.88
C HIS A 58 -0.45 -6.83 -9.15
N VAL A 59 -1.56 -6.51 -9.82
CA VAL A 59 -2.68 -5.76 -9.23
C VAL A 59 -3.23 -6.45 -7.99
N PHE A 60 -3.43 -7.78 -8.02
CA PHE A 60 -3.91 -8.50 -6.85
C PHE A 60 -2.97 -8.41 -5.65
N VAL A 61 -1.67 -8.52 -5.86
CA VAL A 61 -0.67 -8.41 -4.78
C VAL A 61 -0.61 -6.98 -4.24
N HIS A 62 -0.70 -5.98 -5.11
CA HIS A 62 -0.75 -4.57 -4.75
C HIS A 62 -2.00 -4.25 -3.90
N GLU A 63 -3.19 -4.62 -4.40
CA GLU A 63 -4.46 -4.38 -3.70
C GLU A 63 -4.58 -5.17 -2.39
N PHE A 64 -3.91 -6.33 -2.30
CA PHE A 64 -3.75 -7.04 -1.04
C PHE A 64 -2.95 -6.22 -0.03
N GLY A 65 -1.90 -5.53 -0.45
CA GLY A 65 -1.14 -4.60 0.40
C GLY A 65 -2.04 -3.56 1.07
N HIS A 66 -2.95 -2.96 0.30
CA HIS A 66 -3.94 -2.02 0.84
C HIS A 66 -4.94 -2.69 1.77
N SER A 67 -5.60 -3.75 1.31
CA SER A 67 -6.74 -4.33 2.02
C SER A 67 -6.34 -5.09 3.29
N PHE A 68 -5.21 -5.78 3.28
CA PHE A 68 -4.75 -6.63 4.38
C PHE A 68 -3.88 -5.88 5.39
N ALA A 69 -2.94 -5.08 4.90
CA ALA A 69 -1.92 -4.46 5.75
C ALA A 69 -2.04 -2.93 5.86
N GLY A 70 -3.04 -2.31 5.22
CA GLY A 70 -3.27 -0.87 5.27
C GLY A 70 -2.13 -0.06 4.67
N LEU A 71 -1.42 -0.60 3.67
CA LEU A 71 -0.34 0.10 3.01
C LEU A 71 -0.90 1.21 2.11
N ALA A 72 -0.23 2.34 2.08
CA ALA A 72 -0.50 3.42 1.14
C ALA A 72 0.17 3.15 -0.21
N ASP A 73 -0.32 3.82 -1.27
CA ASP A 73 0.42 3.95 -2.51
C ASP A 73 1.71 4.76 -2.31
N GLU A 74 2.82 4.26 -2.82
CA GLU A 74 4.13 4.94 -2.73
C GLU A 74 4.45 5.80 -3.97
N TYR A 75 3.57 5.82 -4.98
CA TYR A 75 3.71 6.71 -6.11
C TYR A 75 3.11 8.09 -5.83
N PHE A 76 3.63 9.12 -6.53
CA PHE A 76 3.22 10.52 -6.36
C PHE A 76 2.87 11.20 -7.70
N SER A 77 3.10 10.53 -8.82
CA SER A 77 2.68 10.97 -10.13
C SER A 77 1.48 10.14 -10.59
N SER A 78 0.29 10.65 -10.43
CA SER A 78 -0.91 10.00 -10.94
C SER A 78 -1.89 11.05 -11.44
N GLU A 79 -2.78 10.66 -12.34
CA GLU A 79 -3.90 11.51 -12.79
C GLU A 79 -4.82 11.93 -11.62
N VAL A 80 -4.66 11.28 -10.46
CA VAL A 80 -5.41 11.50 -9.22
C VAL A 80 -4.49 12.05 -8.13
N ALA A 81 -3.64 13.03 -8.46
CA ALA A 81 -2.86 13.74 -7.45
C ALA A 81 -3.79 14.66 -6.67
N TYR A 82 -4.22 14.23 -5.50
CA TYR A 82 -4.94 15.09 -4.56
C TYR A 82 -3.93 15.91 -3.79
N GLN A 83 -3.85 17.22 -4.06
CA GLN A 83 -2.89 18.12 -3.40
C GLN A 83 -3.11 18.22 -1.87
N ASP A 84 -4.30 17.89 -1.38
CA ASP A 84 -4.69 18.04 0.02
C ASP A 84 -5.16 16.71 0.67
N PHE A 85 -4.71 15.56 0.16
CA PHE A 85 -5.14 14.25 0.66
C PHE A 85 -4.61 13.97 2.07
N TYR A 86 -3.37 14.39 2.37
CA TYR A 86 -2.75 14.25 3.68
C TYR A 86 -2.53 15.59 4.36
N ASN A 87 -2.82 15.66 5.66
CA ASN A 87 -2.40 16.77 6.50
C ASN A 87 -0.92 16.58 6.85
N LEU A 88 -0.03 17.35 6.22
CA LEU A 88 1.42 17.26 6.44
C LEU A 88 1.89 17.63 7.87
N LYS A 89 0.98 18.08 8.75
CA LYS A 89 1.26 18.34 10.16
C LYS A 89 0.94 17.14 11.07
N CYS A 90 0.41 16.08 10.50
CA CYS A 90 0.07 14.85 11.20
C CYS A 90 0.80 13.68 10.55
N GLU A 91 1.19 12.71 11.35
CA GLU A 91 1.72 11.45 10.81
C GLU A 91 0.60 10.64 10.17
N PRO A 92 0.74 10.15 8.91
CA PRO A 92 -0.21 9.24 8.29
C PRO A 92 -0.36 7.97 9.12
N TRP A 93 -1.54 7.38 9.13
CA TRP A 93 -1.73 6.09 9.81
C TRP A 93 -1.12 4.92 9.04
N GLU A 94 -0.98 5.04 7.73
CA GLU A 94 -0.41 4.02 6.87
C GLU A 94 1.07 3.79 7.21
N PRO A 95 1.49 2.53 7.36
CA PRO A 95 2.80 2.20 7.93
C PRO A 95 4.00 2.46 6.99
N ASN A 96 3.76 2.57 5.68
CA ASN A 96 4.79 2.68 4.66
C ASN A 96 4.95 4.10 4.08
N ILE A 97 4.30 5.09 4.66
CA ILE A 97 4.54 6.51 4.35
C ILE A 97 4.69 7.32 5.64
N THR A 98 5.38 8.46 5.57
CA THR A 98 5.62 9.35 6.71
C THR A 98 5.66 10.81 6.28
N THR A 99 5.21 11.69 7.18
CA THR A 99 5.45 13.15 7.12
C THR A 99 6.67 13.58 7.93
N LEU A 100 7.36 12.63 8.59
CA LEU A 100 8.43 12.85 9.55
C LEU A 100 7.96 13.46 10.90
N VAL A 101 6.66 13.61 11.12
CA VAL A 101 6.12 14.14 12.39
C VAL A 101 6.31 13.13 13.52
N ASP A 102 6.12 11.83 13.24
CA ASP A 102 6.42 10.74 14.16
C ASP A 102 7.09 9.58 13.44
N PHE A 103 8.26 9.83 12.86
CA PHE A 103 8.99 8.82 12.10
C PHE A 103 9.49 7.66 12.96
N ASP A 104 9.61 7.83 14.28
CA ASP A 104 10.00 6.74 15.19
C ASP A 104 8.97 5.61 15.23
N SER A 105 7.70 5.89 14.94
CA SER A 105 6.63 4.91 14.83
C SER A 105 6.61 4.12 13.51
N LYS A 106 7.46 4.48 12.54
CA LYS A 106 7.48 3.94 11.17
C LYS A 106 8.60 2.89 10.99
N TRP A 107 9.43 3.06 9.98
CA TRP A 107 10.52 2.12 9.63
C TRP A 107 11.92 2.65 9.96
N LYS A 108 12.04 3.59 10.87
CA LYS A 108 13.32 4.21 11.23
C LYS A 108 14.37 3.18 11.67
N ASP A 109 13.95 2.15 12.37
CA ASP A 109 14.77 1.03 12.83
C ASP A 109 15.32 0.13 11.72
N LEU A 110 14.74 0.19 10.52
CA LEU A 110 15.20 -0.54 9.33
C LEU A 110 16.27 0.22 8.54
N LEU A 111 16.53 1.49 8.88
CA LEU A 111 17.50 2.28 8.15
C LEU A 111 18.93 1.81 8.43
N PRO A 112 19.78 1.65 7.38
CA PRO A 112 21.21 1.51 7.58
C PRO A 112 21.80 2.66 8.43
N ALA A 113 22.83 2.36 9.19
CA ALA A 113 23.50 3.40 9.98
C ALA A 113 23.95 4.58 9.10
N GLN A 114 23.73 5.79 9.56
CA GLN A 114 24.07 7.04 8.88
C GLN A 114 23.25 7.33 7.59
N THR A 115 22.12 6.64 7.34
CA THR A 115 21.21 6.99 6.27
C THR A 115 20.72 8.43 6.45
N PRO A 116 20.91 9.33 5.47
CA PRO A 116 20.41 10.68 5.56
C PRO A 116 18.87 10.71 5.52
N VAL A 117 18.29 11.63 6.29
CA VAL A 117 16.83 11.86 6.33
C VAL A 117 16.57 13.34 6.04
N PRO A 118 15.91 13.68 4.91
CA PRO A 118 15.50 12.80 3.80
C PRO A 118 16.68 12.13 3.10
N THR A 119 16.42 10.98 2.43
CA THR A 119 17.42 10.23 1.69
C THR A 119 17.45 10.69 0.24
N PRO A 120 18.63 11.06 -0.31
CA PRO A 120 18.74 11.41 -1.72
C PRO A 120 18.52 10.17 -2.61
N LEU A 121 17.86 10.39 -3.76
CA LEU A 121 17.69 9.36 -4.77
C LEU A 121 18.92 9.31 -5.67
N ASP A 122 19.94 8.57 -5.24
CA ASP A 122 21.21 8.39 -5.95
C ASP A 122 21.64 6.90 -5.95
N ASP A 123 22.70 6.59 -6.67
CA ASP A 123 23.21 5.21 -6.82
C ASP A 123 23.66 4.59 -5.48
N ALA A 124 23.99 5.39 -4.48
CA ALA A 124 24.41 4.89 -3.17
C ALA A 124 23.23 4.41 -2.31
N HIS A 125 22.02 4.92 -2.56
CA HIS A 125 20.86 4.73 -1.69
C HIS A 125 19.66 4.03 -2.37
N LYS A 126 19.53 4.05 -3.71
CA LYS A 126 18.34 3.59 -4.44
C LYS A 126 17.86 2.16 -4.11
N ASP A 127 18.79 1.26 -3.74
CA ASP A 127 18.48 -0.16 -3.46
C ASP A 127 18.47 -0.48 -1.95
N LYS A 128 18.41 0.53 -1.09
CA LYS A 128 18.43 0.38 0.36
C LYS A 128 17.24 1.07 1.01
N PRO A 129 16.80 0.59 2.20
CA PRO A 129 15.84 1.33 2.98
C PRO A 129 16.33 2.75 3.27
N GLY A 130 15.44 3.71 3.05
CA GLY A 130 15.71 5.14 3.20
C GLY A 130 14.45 5.91 3.54
N VAL A 131 14.47 7.21 3.27
CA VAL A 131 13.34 8.13 3.47
C VAL A 131 13.27 9.02 2.24
N PHE A 132 12.70 8.48 1.17
CA PHE A 132 12.67 9.10 -0.16
C PHE A 132 11.45 9.98 -0.31
N GLU A 133 11.63 11.23 -0.69
CA GLU A 133 10.52 12.18 -0.87
C GLU A 133 9.59 11.75 -2.01
N GLY A 134 8.30 11.92 -1.79
CA GLY A 134 7.21 11.54 -2.70
C GLY A 134 6.57 10.21 -2.34
N GLY A 135 5.24 10.19 -2.22
CA GLY A 135 4.40 9.06 -1.90
C GLY A 135 2.97 9.53 -1.58
N GLY A 136 2.03 8.62 -1.44
CA GLY A 136 0.64 8.97 -1.10
C GLY A 136 0.02 9.97 -2.08
N TYR A 137 0.35 9.88 -3.36
CA TYR A 137 -0.06 10.82 -4.43
C TYR A 137 0.55 12.23 -4.31
N ILE A 138 1.40 12.51 -3.32
CA ILE A 138 1.95 13.83 -3.04
C ILE A 138 3.45 13.85 -3.32
N PRO A 139 3.97 14.77 -4.15
CA PRO A 139 5.37 14.79 -4.53
C PRO A 139 6.30 15.33 -3.44
N LYS A 140 5.79 16.11 -2.46
CA LYS A 140 6.58 16.75 -1.41
C LYS A 140 5.93 16.67 -0.04
N GLY A 141 6.76 16.48 0.99
CA GLY A 141 6.32 16.44 2.39
C GLY A 141 5.78 15.08 2.84
N ILE A 142 5.62 14.11 1.94
CA ILE A 142 5.41 12.69 2.23
C ILE A 142 6.64 11.93 1.76
N TYR A 143 7.03 10.93 2.52
CA TYR A 143 8.21 10.13 2.25
C TYR A 143 7.87 8.64 2.27
N ARG A 144 8.57 7.84 1.46
CA ARG A 144 8.43 6.39 1.31
C ARG A 144 9.73 5.66 1.64
N PRO A 145 9.68 4.34 1.94
CA PRO A 145 10.84 3.61 2.46
C PRO A 145 11.86 3.18 1.42
N MET A 146 11.46 3.04 0.14
CA MET A 146 12.38 2.64 -0.93
C MET A 146 12.04 3.32 -2.25
N ASP A 147 12.99 3.31 -3.18
CA ASP A 147 12.72 3.78 -4.54
C ASP A 147 11.78 2.85 -5.29
N HIS A 148 11.98 1.53 -5.17
CA HIS A 148 11.16 0.51 -5.78
C HIS A 148 10.43 -0.34 -4.74
N CYS A 149 9.12 -0.54 -4.92
CA CYS A 149 8.26 -1.32 -4.03
C CYS A 149 7.00 -1.77 -4.79
N MET A 150 6.40 -2.89 -4.37
CA MET A 150 5.09 -3.34 -4.86
C MET A 150 4.01 -2.26 -4.78
N MET A 151 4.09 -1.39 -3.76
CA MET A 151 3.14 -0.29 -3.57
C MET A 151 3.42 0.93 -4.47
N ARG A 152 4.40 0.84 -5.37
CA ARG A 152 4.78 1.89 -6.31
C ARG A 152 4.88 1.41 -7.75
N ASP A 153 5.52 0.26 -7.96
CA ASP A 153 5.85 -0.27 -9.28
C ASP A 153 5.93 -1.82 -9.27
N TYR A 154 6.46 -2.43 -10.33
CA TYR A 154 6.54 -3.89 -10.49
C TYR A 154 7.72 -4.52 -9.72
N ALA A 155 7.94 -4.11 -8.47
CA ALA A 155 8.96 -4.65 -7.59
C ALA A 155 8.35 -5.50 -6.46
N PRO A 156 9.13 -6.33 -5.76
CA PRO A 156 8.68 -6.95 -4.52
C PRO A 156 8.32 -5.92 -3.45
N PHE A 157 7.56 -6.33 -2.43
CA PHE A 157 7.36 -5.48 -1.25
C PHE A 157 8.70 -5.10 -0.61
N CYS A 158 8.89 -3.82 -0.32
CA CYS A 158 10.05 -3.34 0.39
C CYS A 158 10.09 -3.86 1.85
N PRO A 159 11.21 -3.76 2.57
CA PRO A 159 11.31 -4.25 3.95
C PRO A 159 10.26 -3.68 4.90
N ALA A 160 9.89 -2.41 4.78
CA ALA A 160 8.86 -1.78 5.61
C ALA A 160 7.47 -2.37 5.34
N CYS A 161 7.09 -2.52 4.07
CA CYS A 161 5.83 -3.14 3.66
C CYS A 161 5.77 -4.62 4.05
N SER A 162 6.84 -5.38 3.79
CA SER A 162 6.95 -6.79 4.18
C SER A 162 6.79 -7.00 5.67
N ARG A 163 7.47 -6.18 6.49
CA ARG A 163 7.34 -6.22 7.95
C ARG A 163 5.90 -6.01 8.41
N THR A 164 5.21 -5.05 7.81
CA THR A 164 3.80 -4.77 8.15
C THR A 164 2.89 -5.95 7.81
N ILE A 165 3.07 -6.55 6.63
CA ILE A 165 2.31 -7.74 6.23
C ILE A 165 2.57 -8.90 7.18
N LEU A 166 3.85 -9.16 7.53
CA LEU A 166 4.22 -10.22 8.46
C LEU A 166 3.61 -10.00 9.85
N ARG A 167 3.65 -8.78 10.38
CA ARG A 167 3.01 -8.43 11.65
C ARG A 167 1.49 -8.68 11.64
N MET A 168 0.82 -8.41 10.52
CA MET A 168 -0.60 -8.71 10.39
C MET A 168 -0.86 -10.23 10.37
N ILE A 169 -0.01 -10.98 9.65
CA ILE A 169 -0.08 -12.46 9.64
C ILE A 169 0.13 -13.03 11.05
N ASP A 170 1.14 -12.55 11.77
CA ASP A 170 1.43 -13.01 13.13
C ASP A 170 0.27 -12.68 14.08
N PHE A 171 -0.29 -11.46 13.99
CA PHE A 171 -1.45 -11.05 14.78
C PHE A 171 -2.67 -11.96 14.51
N LEU A 172 -2.98 -12.26 13.26
CA LEU A 172 -4.13 -13.11 12.88
C LEU A 172 -3.87 -14.59 13.18
N SER A 173 -2.61 -15.01 13.31
CA SER A 173 -2.23 -16.41 13.60
C SER A 173 -1.99 -16.65 15.09
N ASP A 174 -2.35 -15.72 15.99
CA ASP A 174 -2.09 -15.79 17.44
C ASP A 174 -0.61 -16.13 17.76
N ARG A 175 0.32 -15.68 16.94
CA ARG A 175 1.75 -15.82 17.21
C ARG A 175 2.20 -14.66 18.09
N ASP A 176 2.69 -14.99 19.29
CA ASP A 176 3.31 -14.02 20.19
C ASP A 176 4.55 -13.39 19.55
N TYR A 177 4.74 -12.08 19.74
CA TYR A 177 5.90 -11.32 19.33
C TYR A 177 7.00 -11.36 20.41
#